data_8c9fce305946500fa09db6cde8f2fb20
#
_entry.id   8c9fce305946500fa09db6cde8f2fb20
#
_cell.length_a   1.000
_cell.length_b   1.000
_cell.length_c   1.000
_cell.angle_alpha   90.00
_cell.angle_beta   90.00
_cell.angle_gamma   90.00
#
_symmetry.space_group_name_H-M   'P 1'
#
loop_
_entity.id
_entity.type
_entity.pdbx_description
1 polymer ?
#
loop_
_entity_poly.entity_id
_entity_poly.type
_entity_poly.pdbx_seq_one_letter_code
_entity_poly.pdbx_strand_id
1 'polypeptide(L)'
;MQSEVNATDARIVREQQLFNGRPFHVFIYNKVESISGLHQHDYYEFTLVLTGRYYQVINGKRVLLERGDFVFIPVGSTHQSFYEFGVTRILNVGISKQFFETHYLSLVPFCFVASQSYRIKATFLAYIESVIASLNFRDSELDEFIENVTFHVINRLRHYREQQEEDCIPQWLKMTVEGMHDKHRFGEHALENMVALSGKSQEYLTRATQRYYHKTPLQIINEIRINFARKQLEISNFSINDIAWEAGYSSPSLFIKTFKRLTSFTPGSYRKQLTNIS
;
A
#
# COMPACT_ATOMS: atom_id res chain seq x y z
N MET A 1 20.80 28.86 5.72
CA MET A 1 19.39 29.09 6.14
C MET A 1 18.53 28.29 5.18
N GLN A 2 18.14 27.07 5.57
CA GLN A 2 17.16 26.27 4.83
C GLN A 2 15.78 26.78 5.30
N SER A 3 15.05 27.44 4.38
CA SER A 3 13.64 27.72 4.61
C SER A 3 12.87 26.40 4.70
N GLU A 4 12.28 26.12 5.83
CA GLU A 4 11.27 25.07 5.96
C GLU A 4 10.10 25.40 5.00
N VAL A 5 10.05 24.67 3.89
CA VAL A 5 8.90 24.77 2.96
C VAL A 5 7.73 24.05 3.65
N ASN A 6 6.73 24.79 4.05
CA ASN A 6 5.53 24.24 4.69
C ASN A 6 4.80 23.32 3.72
N ALA A 7 4.35 22.17 4.21
CA ALA A 7 3.59 21.16 3.45
C ALA A 7 2.27 21.72 2.83
N THR A 8 1.81 22.87 3.29
CA THR A 8 0.62 23.59 2.78
C THR A 8 0.82 24.20 1.39
N ASP A 9 2.06 24.36 0.91
CA ASP A 9 2.38 24.99 -0.38
C ASP A 9 2.64 23.98 -1.50
N ALA A 10 2.42 22.69 -1.27
CA ALA A 10 2.65 21.64 -2.25
C ALA A 10 1.63 21.72 -3.40
N ARG A 11 2.13 21.79 -4.64
CA ARG A 11 1.28 21.71 -5.84
C ARG A 11 0.57 20.35 -5.88
N ILE A 12 -0.74 20.34 -6.16
CA ILE A 12 -1.49 19.09 -6.36
C ILE A 12 -1.46 18.73 -7.85
N VAL A 13 -0.94 17.54 -8.17
CA VAL A 13 -0.97 16.94 -9.51
C VAL A 13 -2.09 15.90 -9.52
N ARG A 14 -3.01 16.02 -10.47
CA ARG A 14 -4.20 15.17 -10.52
C ARG A 14 -4.09 14.08 -11.57
N GLU A 15 -4.58 12.88 -11.24
CA GLU A 15 -4.69 11.73 -12.13
C GLU A 15 -5.33 12.11 -13.47
N GLN A 16 -6.43 12.84 -13.44
CA GLN A 16 -7.19 13.27 -14.64
C GLN A 16 -6.35 14.08 -15.65
N GLN A 17 -5.27 14.73 -15.20
CA GLN A 17 -4.39 15.55 -16.05
C GLN A 17 -3.36 14.72 -16.82
N LEU A 18 -3.07 13.49 -16.37
CA LEU A 18 -1.93 12.71 -16.83
C LEU A 18 -2.31 11.37 -17.47
N PHE A 19 -3.35 10.70 -16.96
CA PHE A 19 -3.59 9.28 -17.27
C PHE A 19 -4.42 9.05 -18.52
N ASN A 20 -5.20 10.01 -18.99
CA ASN A 20 -6.06 9.88 -20.19
C ASN A 20 -6.95 8.60 -20.17
N GLY A 21 -7.43 8.21 -18.98
CA GLY A 21 -8.23 7.00 -18.79
C GLY A 21 -7.46 5.67 -18.75
N ARG A 22 -6.11 5.71 -18.84
CA ARG A 22 -5.25 4.52 -18.72
C ARG A 22 -4.97 4.18 -17.25
N PRO A 23 -4.67 2.92 -16.93
CA PRO A 23 -4.32 2.52 -15.56
C PRO A 23 -2.95 3.04 -15.10
N PHE A 24 -2.05 3.36 -16.05
CA PHE A 24 -0.70 3.81 -15.77
C PHE A 24 -0.35 5.09 -16.52
N HIS A 25 0.49 5.90 -15.88
CA HIS A 25 1.18 7.03 -16.49
C HIS A 25 2.69 6.85 -16.29
N VAL A 26 3.46 6.84 -17.38
CA VAL A 26 4.85 6.39 -17.38
C VAL A 26 5.78 7.47 -17.93
N PHE A 27 6.83 7.75 -17.17
CA PHE A 27 7.95 8.58 -17.61
C PHE A 27 9.26 7.83 -17.51
N ILE A 28 10.05 7.87 -18.59
CA ILE A 28 11.45 7.45 -18.58
C ILE A 28 12.25 8.67 -18.99
N TYR A 29 13.04 9.22 -18.09
CA TYR A 29 13.79 10.44 -18.37
C TYR A 29 15.18 10.47 -17.71
N ASN A 30 16.05 11.26 -18.31
CA ASN A 30 17.33 11.64 -17.74
C ASN A 30 17.21 12.99 -17.06
N LYS A 31 17.76 13.13 -15.86
CA LYS A 31 17.87 14.39 -15.12
C LYS A 31 19.31 14.69 -14.79
N VAL A 32 19.68 15.95 -14.91
CA VAL A 32 21.01 16.48 -14.59
C VAL A 32 20.80 17.74 -13.75
N GLU A 33 21.46 17.81 -12.61
CA GLU A 33 21.54 18.98 -11.73
C GLU A 33 20.26 19.82 -11.66
N SER A 34 19.17 19.19 -11.26
CA SER A 34 17.85 19.81 -11.22
C SER A 34 17.12 19.51 -9.92
N ILE A 35 16.14 20.34 -9.58
CA ILE A 35 15.25 20.15 -8.45
C ILE A 35 13.83 20.15 -8.99
N SER A 36 13.03 19.12 -8.64
CA SER A 36 11.58 19.16 -8.90
C SER A 36 10.90 20.10 -7.91
N GLY A 37 9.76 20.67 -8.28
CA GLY A 37 8.91 21.38 -7.32
C GLY A 37 8.33 20.43 -6.28
N LEU A 38 8.11 20.92 -5.06
CA LEU A 38 7.36 20.19 -4.04
C LEU A 38 5.92 19.99 -4.52
N HIS A 39 5.46 18.73 -4.52
CA HIS A 39 4.11 18.40 -4.95
C HIS A 39 3.56 17.17 -4.23
N GLN A 40 2.27 16.95 -4.38
CA GLN A 40 1.54 15.75 -4.01
C GLN A 40 0.59 15.35 -5.15
N HIS A 41 0.10 14.12 -5.14
CA HIS A 41 -0.82 13.61 -6.16
C HIS A 41 -1.95 12.77 -5.56
N ASP A 42 -3.03 12.60 -6.31
CA ASP A 42 -4.21 11.80 -5.95
C ASP A 42 -4.18 10.38 -6.54
N TYR A 43 -3.01 9.94 -7.05
CA TYR A 43 -2.71 8.61 -7.55
C TYR A 43 -1.52 7.99 -6.79
N TYR A 44 -1.26 6.71 -6.98
CA TYR A 44 -0.06 6.04 -6.45
C TYR A 44 1.10 6.21 -7.40
N GLU A 45 2.33 6.28 -6.88
CA GLU A 45 3.52 6.43 -7.70
C GLU A 45 4.66 5.54 -7.18
N PHE A 46 5.48 5.04 -8.09
CA PHE A 46 6.83 4.61 -7.72
C PHE A 46 7.87 5.18 -8.69
N THR A 47 9.07 5.41 -8.15
CA THR A 47 10.23 5.85 -8.96
C THR A 47 11.36 4.86 -8.76
N LEU A 48 11.84 4.26 -9.87
CA LEU A 48 12.96 3.32 -9.92
C LEU A 48 14.17 3.99 -10.59
N VAL A 49 15.33 3.89 -9.94
CA VAL A 49 16.60 4.39 -10.51
C VAL A 49 17.19 3.35 -11.45
N LEU A 50 17.28 3.68 -12.74
CA LEU A 50 17.93 2.85 -13.76
C LEU A 50 19.44 3.08 -13.78
N THR A 51 19.90 4.35 -13.73
CA THR A 51 21.32 4.70 -13.62
C THR A 51 21.50 5.96 -12.79
N GLY A 52 22.69 6.14 -12.19
CA GLY A 52 23.00 7.29 -11.35
C GLY A 52 22.44 7.18 -9.94
N ARG A 53 22.27 8.34 -9.31
CA ARG A 53 21.71 8.48 -7.95
C ARG A 53 21.12 9.86 -7.75
N TYR A 54 20.16 9.99 -6.84
CA TYR A 54 19.57 11.28 -6.46
C TYR A 54 18.94 11.21 -5.07
N TYR A 55 18.62 12.35 -4.49
CA TYR A 55 17.82 12.42 -3.28
C TYR A 55 16.36 12.70 -3.58
N GLN A 56 15.49 12.08 -2.80
CA GLN A 56 14.07 12.42 -2.75
C GLN A 56 13.68 12.76 -1.31
N VAL A 57 12.96 13.85 -1.12
CA VAL A 57 12.35 14.20 0.15
C VAL A 57 10.89 13.77 0.08
N ILE A 58 10.47 12.87 0.95
CA ILE A 58 9.10 12.35 1.01
C ILE A 58 8.57 12.60 2.41
N ASN A 59 7.47 13.33 2.52
CA ASN A 59 6.88 13.72 3.79
C ASN A 59 7.93 14.32 4.77
N GLY A 60 8.82 15.17 4.25
CA GLY A 60 9.88 15.83 5.00
C GLY A 60 11.13 14.97 5.29
N LYS A 61 11.13 13.69 4.95
CA LYS A 61 12.29 12.80 5.16
C LYS A 61 13.09 12.62 3.88
N ARG A 62 14.41 12.90 3.97
CA ARG A 62 15.35 12.76 2.84
C ARG A 62 15.77 11.29 2.68
N VAL A 63 15.68 10.77 1.45
CA VAL A 63 16.02 9.39 1.07
C VAL A 63 17.00 9.46 -0.09
N LEU A 64 18.16 8.82 0.03
CA LEU A 64 19.10 8.60 -1.08
C LEU A 64 18.65 7.38 -1.89
N LEU A 65 18.65 7.53 -3.20
CA LEU A 65 18.29 6.48 -4.15
C LEU A 65 19.45 6.29 -5.14
N GLU A 66 19.87 5.06 -5.31
CA GLU A 66 20.92 4.64 -6.22
C GLU A 66 20.38 3.61 -7.23
N ARG A 67 21.18 3.26 -8.25
CA ARG A 67 20.77 2.27 -9.27
C ARG A 67 20.18 1.00 -8.65
N GLY A 68 18.97 0.66 -9.08
CA GLY A 68 18.19 -0.47 -8.59
C GLY A 68 17.33 -0.16 -7.37
N ASP A 69 17.47 1.01 -6.75
CA ASP A 69 16.58 1.44 -5.68
C ASP A 69 15.30 2.04 -6.25
N PHE A 70 14.22 1.85 -5.53
CA PHE A 70 12.96 2.52 -5.80
C PHE A 70 12.32 3.03 -4.50
N VAL A 71 11.46 4.02 -4.64
CA VAL A 71 10.51 4.46 -3.61
C VAL A 71 9.11 4.27 -4.13
N PHE A 72 8.19 4.00 -3.21
CA PHE A 72 6.76 3.96 -3.49
C PHE A 72 6.07 5.09 -2.73
N ILE A 73 5.26 5.88 -3.41
CA ILE A 73 4.67 7.12 -2.92
C ILE A 73 3.15 6.96 -2.91
N PRO A 74 2.53 6.79 -1.73
CA PRO A 74 1.07 6.72 -1.60
C PRO A 74 0.39 8.04 -1.95
N VAL A 75 -0.90 7.94 -2.27
CA VAL A 75 -1.80 9.08 -2.45
C VAL A 75 -1.67 10.07 -1.30
N GLY A 76 -1.54 11.36 -1.61
CA GLY A 76 -1.49 12.46 -0.65
C GLY A 76 -0.13 12.64 0.04
N SER A 77 0.90 11.83 -0.29
CA SER A 77 2.25 12.08 0.19
C SER A 77 2.89 13.24 -0.57
N THR A 78 3.50 14.18 0.17
CA THR A 78 4.28 15.27 -0.42
C THR A 78 5.67 14.79 -0.76
N HIS A 79 6.17 15.15 -1.95
CA HIS A 79 7.53 14.79 -2.32
C HIS A 79 8.23 15.82 -3.24
N GLN A 80 9.58 15.74 -3.25
CA GLN A 80 10.45 16.58 -4.04
C GLN A 80 11.74 15.83 -4.36
N SER A 81 12.24 15.95 -5.59
CA SER A 81 13.47 15.26 -6.05
C SER A 81 14.62 16.26 -6.27
N PHE A 82 15.84 15.85 -5.88
CA PHE A 82 17.08 16.63 -5.98
C PHE A 82 18.13 15.82 -6.73
N TYR A 83 18.43 16.21 -7.96
CA TYR A 83 19.40 15.58 -8.85
C TYR A 83 20.73 16.30 -8.77
N GLU A 84 21.55 15.97 -7.78
CA GLU A 84 22.82 16.65 -7.45
C GLU A 84 24.08 15.92 -7.95
N PHE A 85 23.94 14.72 -8.52
CA PHE A 85 25.08 13.81 -8.77
C PHE A 85 25.32 13.48 -10.25
N GLY A 86 25.13 14.45 -11.15
CA GLY A 86 25.26 14.22 -12.58
C GLY A 86 24.03 13.55 -13.19
N VAL A 87 24.23 12.80 -14.28
CA VAL A 87 23.11 12.20 -15.02
C VAL A 87 22.47 11.07 -14.24
N THR A 88 21.20 11.23 -13.94
CA THR A 88 20.37 10.18 -13.33
C THR A 88 19.24 9.82 -14.28
N ARG A 89 19.12 8.52 -14.63
CA ARG A 89 18.01 7.98 -15.43
C ARG A 89 17.05 7.26 -14.52
N ILE A 90 15.78 7.60 -14.63
CA ILE A 90 14.72 7.00 -13.82
C ILE A 90 13.55 6.52 -14.67
N LEU A 91 12.89 5.48 -14.18
CA LEU A 91 11.54 5.06 -14.56
C LEU A 91 10.60 5.54 -13.45
N ASN A 92 9.70 6.45 -13.80
CA ASN A 92 8.64 6.93 -12.91
C ASN A 92 7.30 6.40 -13.42
N VAL A 93 6.53 5.78 -12.55
CA VAL A 93 5.24 5.17 -12.88
C VAL A 93 4.18 5.68 -11.91
N GLY A 94 3.24 6.44 -12.44
CA GLY A 94 1.96 6.74 -11.79
C GLY A 94 0.99 5.58 -12.00
N ILE A 95 0.23 5.23 -10.98
CA ILE A 95 -0.77 4.16 -11.00
C ILE A 95 -2.11 4.75 -10.58
N SER A 96 -3.13 4.62 -11.44
CA SER A 96 -4.48 5.06 -11.16
C SER A 96 -4.92 4.60 -9.77
N LYS A 97 -5.50 5.51 -8.98
CA LYS A 97 -5.97 5.20 -7.63
C LYS A 97 -6.97 4.03 -7.66
N GLN A 98 -7.95 4.09 -8.55
CA GLN A 98 -8.96 3.04 -8.68
C GLN A 98 -8.33 1.70 -9.06
N PHE A 99 -7.42 1.68 -10.03
CA PHE A 99 -6.75 0.46 -10.47
C PHE A 99 -5.91 -0.16 -9.35
N PHE A 100 -5.12 0.66 -8.65
CA PHE A 100 -4.29 0.19 -7.54
C PHE A 100 -5.13 -0.39 -6.40
N GLU A 101 -6.18 0.31 -5.98
CA GLU A 101 -7.04 -0.12 -4.88
C GLU A 101 -7.81 -1.41 -5.22
N THR A 102 -8.13 -1.64 -6.49
CA THR A 102 -8.80 -2.86 -6.97
C THR A 102 -7.86 -4.06 -7.02
N HIS A 103 -6.63 -3.88 -7.54
CA HIS A 103 -5.76 -5.01 -7.89
C HIS A 103 -4.63 -5.25 -6.88
N TYR A 104 -4.12 -4.20 -6.22
CA TYR A 104 -2.90 -4.27 -5.41
C TYR A 104 -3.06 -3.93 -3.93
N LEU A 105 -4.11 -3.22 -3.53
CA LEU A 105 -4.25 -2.75 -2.16
C LEU A 105 -4.23 -3.89 -1.12
N SER A 106 -4.79 -5.05 -1.48
CA SER A 106 -4.78 -6.24 -0.61
C SER A 106 -3.40 -6.89 -0.47
N LEU A 107 -2.48 -6.61 -1.40
CA LEU A 107 -1.11 -7.13 -1.42
C LEU A 107 -0.14 -6.24 -0.66
N VAL A 108 -0.46 -4.94 -0.50
CA VAL A 108 0.39 -3.99 0.21
C VAL A 108 0.04 -4.00 1.69
N PRO A 109 1.00 -4.28 2.57
CA PRO A 109 0.75 -4.26 4.01
C PRO A 109 0.31 -2.88 4.50
N PHE A 110 -0.59 -2.84 5.47
CA PHE A 110 -1.22 -1.64 6.03
C PHE A 110 -0.26 -0.59 6.65
N CYS A 111 0.99 -0.94 6.90
CA CYS A 111 1.96 -0.06 7.53
C CYS A 111 3.13 0.28 6.60
N PHE A 112 2.82 0.60 5.38
CA PHE A 112 3.80 1.07 4.40
C PHE A 112 4.44 2.39 4.85
N VAL A 113 5.81 2.44 4.82
CA VAL A 113 6.57 3.65 5.11
C VAL A 113 6.98 4.30 3.80
N ALA A 114 6.27 5.36 3.40
CA ALA A 114 6.51 6.08 2.15
C ALA A 114 7.95 6.64 2.00
N SER A 115 8.61 6.93 3.12
CA SER A 115 9.94 7.56 3.14
C SER A 115 11.08 6.56 3.33
N GLN A 116 11.01 5.41 2.65
CA GLN A 116 12.04 4.37 2.65
C GLN A 116 12.35 3.92 1.23
N SER A 117 13.64 3.70 0.92
CA SER A 117 14.06 3.08 -0.34
C SER A 117 14.04 1.56 -0.24
N TYR A 118 13.74 0.93 -1.35
CA TYR A 118 13.74 -0.52 -1.53
C TYR A 118 14.59 -0.85 -2.74
N ARG A 119 15.13 -2.07 -2.82
CA ARG A 119 15.97 -2.49 -3.94
C ARG A 119 15.35 -3.65 -4.70
N ILE A 120 15.27 -3.56 -6.03
CA ILE A 120 14.88 -4.69 -6.88
C ILE A 120 16.07 -5.60 -7.14
N LYS A 121 15.79 -6.86 -7.52
CA LYS A 121 16.85 -7.80 -7.89
C LYS A 121 17.58 -7.33 -9.16
N ALA A 122 18.91 -7.45 -9.18
CA ALA A 122 19.73 -7.02 -10.31
C ALA A 122 19.32 -7.68 -11.65
N THR A 123 18.90 -8.94 -11.62
CA THR A 123 18.40 -9.68 -12.79
C THR A 123 17.11 -9.07 -13.35
N PHE A 124 16.23 -8.59 -12.48
CA PHE A 124 14.99 -7.95 -12.90
C PHE A 124 15.23 -6.52 -13.40
N LEU A 125 16.17 -5.78 -12.79
CA LEU A 125 16.60 -4.49 -13.29
C LEU A 125 17.18 -4.61 -14.71
N ALA A 126 18.04 -5.61 -14.95
CA ALA A 126 18.59 -5.87 -16.29
C ALA A 126 17.51 -6.21 -17.31
N TYR A 127 16.48 -6.96 -16.92
CA TYR A 127 15.30 -7.22 -17.74
C TYR A 127 14.59 -5.91 -18.10
N ILE A 128 14.28 -5.05 -17.12
CA ILE A 128 13.64 -3.75 -17.36
C ILE A 128 14.46 -2.91 -18.33
N GLU A 129 15.78 -2.79 -18.12
CA GLU A 129 16.69 -2.02 -18.99
C GLU A 129 16.70 -2.57 -20.41
N SER A 130 16.72 -3.90 -20.58
CA SER A 130 16.68 -4.56 -21.89
C SER A 130 15.37 -4.27 -22.62
N VAL A 131 14.24 -4.38 -21.94
CA VAL A 131 12.93 -4.09 -22.52
C VAL A 131 12.84 -2.62 -22.92
N ILE A 132 13.20 -1.68 -22.04
CA ILE A 132 13.22 -0.24 -22.34
C ILE A 132 14.11 0.09 -23.55
N ALA A 133 15.23 -0.60 -23.73
CA ALA A 133 16.14 -0.38 -24.85
C ALA A 133 15.61 -0.92 -26.18
N SER A 134 14.76 -1.92 -26.16
CA SER A 134 14.25 -2.61 -27.36
C SER A 134 12.92 -2.04 -27.87
N LEU A 135 12.25 -1.18 -27.10
CA LEU A 135 10.85 -0.83 -27.35
C LEU A 135 10.64 0.36 -28.29
N ASN A 136 9.96 0.05 -29.40
CA ASN A 136 9.02 0.95 -30.06
C ASN A 136 7.62 0.61 -29.52
N PHE A 137 7.27 1.17 -28.33
CA PHE A 137 6.05 0.78 -27.64
C PHE A 137 4.80 1.06 -28.44
N ARG A 138 3.99 0.03 -28.70
CA ARG A 138 2.54 0.17 -28.81
C ARG A 138 1.99 0.38 -27.38
N ASP A 139 0.95 1.18 -27.26
CA ASP A 139 0.40 1.52 -25.94
C ASP A 139 0.01 0.30 -25.08
N SER A 140 -0.54 -0.75 -25.71
CA SER A 140 -0.93 -2.00 -25.03
C SER A 140 0.25 -2.82 -24.51
N GLU A 141 1.36 -2.87 -25.26
CA GLU A 141 2.59 -3.58 -24.85
C GLU A 141 3.28 -2.84 -23.68
N LEU A 142 3.19 -1.51 -23.66
CA LEU A 142 3.68 -0.70 -22.56
C LEU A 142 2.89 -0.96 -21.28
N ASP A 143 1.56 -1.00 -21.34
CA ASP A 143 0.71 -1.23 -20.16
C ASP A 143 0.98 -2.62 -19.56
N GLU A 144 1.06 -3.67 -20.39
CA GLU A 144 1.41 -5.02 -19.93
C GLU A 144 2.80 -5.06 -19.27
N PHE A 145 3.80 -4.43 -19.88
CA PHE A 145 5.13 -4.37 -19.31
C PHE A 145 5.13 -3.65 -17.95
N ILE A 146 4.46 -2.49 -17.86
CA ILE A 146 4.39 -1.70 -16.64
C ILE A 146 3.59 -2.40 -15.56
N GLU A 147 2.54 -3.14 -15.89
CA GLU A 147 1.81 -3.98 -14.95
C GLU A 147 2.72 -5.06 -14.34
N ASN A 148 3.53 -5.73 -15.14
CA ASN A 148 4.52 -6.70 -14.67
C ASN A 148 5.56 -6.06 -13.75
N VAL A 149 6.09 -4.87 -14.10
CA VAL A 149 7.03 -4.12 -13.26
C VAL A 149 6.37 -3.72 -11.95
N THR A 150 5.14 -3.21 -11.99
CA THR A 150 4.35 -2.81 -10.81
C THR A 150 4.13 -3.98 -9.87
N PHE A 151 3.70 -5.13 -10.39
CA PHE A 151 3.54 -6.35 -9.59
C PHE A 151 4.84 -6.76 -8.88
N HIS A 152 5.98 -6.65 -9.58
CA HIS A 152 7.29 -6.96 -9.01
C HIS A 152 7.69 -5.98 -7.90
N VAL A 153 7.45 -4.69 -8.10
CA VAL A 153 7.64 -3.63 -7.10
C VAL A 153 6.80 -3.91 -5.86
N ILE A 154 5.51 -4.20 -6.02
CA ILE A 154 4.59 -4.49 -4.92
C ILE A 154 5.03 -5.75 -4.14
N ASN A 155 5.43 -6.80 -4.83
CA ASN A 155 5.96 -8.01 -4.16
C ASN A 155 7.26 -7.72 -3.40
N ARG A 156 8.14 -6.83 -3.91
CA ARG A 156 9.33 -6.42 -3.15
C ARG A 156 8.98 -5.64 -1.89
N LEU A 157 8.00 -4.74 -1.94
CA LEU A 157 7.48 -4.05 -0.76
C LEU A 157 6.98 -5.04 0.29
N ARG A 158 6.21 -6.05 -0.13
CA ARG A 158 5.68 -7.09 0.73
C ARG A 158 6.80 -7.90 1.41
N HIS A 159 7.76 -8.45 0.64
CA HIS A 159 8.84 -9.28 1.17
C HIS A 159 9.87 -8.52 1.99
N TYR A 160 10.19 -7.27 1.62
CA TYR A 160 11.12 -6.45 2.39
C TYR A 160 10.62 -6.23 3.81
N ARG A 161 9.33 -6.12 3.95
CA ARG A 161 8.68 -5.95 5.23
C ARG A 161 8.62 -7.22 6.03
N GLU A 162 8.27 -8.34 5.41
CA GLU A 162 8.30 -9.66 6.08
C GLU A 162 9.67 -9.90 6.74
N GLN A 163 10.77 -9.52 6.08
CA GLN A 163 12.13 -9.63 6.63
C GLN A 163 12.45 -8.62 7.75
N GLN A 164 11.94 -7.39 7.68
CA GLN A 164 12.19 -6.38 8.72
C GLN A 164 11.25 -6.50 9.92
N GLU A 165 10.04 -6.97 9.72
CA GLU A 165 9.07 -7.16 10.80
C GLU A 165 9.35 -8.42 11.62
N GLU A 166 9.97 -9.43 11.07
CA GLU A 166 10.46 -10.57 11.84
C GLU A 166 11.44 -10.15 12.94
N ASP A 167 12.23 -9.09 12.71
CA ASP A 167 13.22 -8.57 13.69
C ASP A 167 12.65 -7.53 14.65
N CYS A 168 11.47 -6.92 14.36
CA CYS A 168 10.97 -5.77 15.12
C CYS A 168 9.70 -6.04 15.94
N ILE A 169 8.79 -6.89 15.48
CA ILE A 169 7.57 -7.21 16.23
C ILE A 169 7.86 -8.31 17.23
N PRO A 170 7.60 -8.10 18.54
CA PRO A 170 7.75 -9.17 19.52
C PRO A 170 6.95 -10.40 19.12
N GLN A 171 7.58 -11.57 19.17
CA GLN A 171 6.98 -12.84 18.74
C GLN A 171 5.62 -13.10 19.41
N TRP A 172 5.50 -12.77 20.71
CA TRP A 172 4.22 -12.93 21.41
C TRP A 172 3.09 -12.09 20.78
N LEU A 173 3.42 -10.88 20.28
CA LEU A 173 2.43 -9.99 19.64
C LEU A 173 2.03 -10.49 18.26
N LYS A 174 3.00 -11.00 17.49
CA LYS A 174 2.75 -11.64 16.20
C LYS A 174 1.83 -12.85 16.36
N MET A 175 2.17 -13.77 17.28
CA MET A 175 1.34 -14.93 17.58
C MET A 175 -0.06 -14.56 18.10
N THR A 176 -0.17 -13.47 18.87
CA THR A 176 -1.48 -12.97 19.33
C THR A 176 -2.34 -12.55 18.15
N VAL A 177 -1.82 -11.72 17.24
CA VAL A 177 -2.58 -11.24 16.07
C VAL A 177 -2.91 -12.39 15.12
N GLU A 178 -1.97 -13.28 14.83
CA GLU A 178 -2.21 -14.49 14.03
C GLU A 178 -3.27 -15.39 14.65
N GLY A 179 -3.18 -15.61 15.95
CA GLY A 179 -4.15 -16.41 16.68
C GLY A 179 -5.58 -15.84 16.63
N MET A 180 -5.75 -14.54 16.43
CA MET A 180 -7.06 -13.90 16.28
C MET A 180 -7.76 -14.23 14.94
N HIS A 181 -7.08 -14.82 13.96
CA HIS A 181 -7.70 -15.26 12.70
C HIS A 181 -8.58 -16.53 12.87
N ASP A 182 -8.52 -17.19 14.01
CA ASP A 182 -9.45 -18.26 14.35
C ASP A 182 -10.87 -17.69 14.55
N LYS A 183 -11.86 -18.27 13.84
CA LYS A 183 -13.27 -17.82 13.85
C LYS A 183 -13.84 -17.74 15.27
N HIS A 184 -13.45 -18.64 16.16
CA HIS A 184 -13.92 -18.67 17.54
C HIS A 184 -13.37 -17.53 18.41
N ARG A 185 -12.34 -16.80 17.96
CA ARG A 185 -11.65 -15.79 18.75
C ARG A 185 -12.01 -14.37 18.38
N PHE A 186 -12.34 -14.09 17.12
CA PHE A 186 -12.74 -12.74 16.70
C PHE A 186 -14.25 -12.49 16.80
N GLY A 187 -15.05 -13.46 17.22
CA GLY A 187 -16.48 -13.35 17.47
C GLY A 187 -16.82 -12.47 18.69
N GLU A 188 -17.80 -12.90 19.45
CA GLU A 188 -18.14 -12.29 20.74
C GLU A 188 -16.91 -12.31 21.66
N HIS A 189 -16.72 -11.28 22.49
CA HIS A 189 -15.57 -11.14 23.40
C HIS A 189 -14.19 -11.08 22.72
N ALA A 190 -14.10 -10.65 21.47
CA ALA A 190 -12.84 -10.68 20.71
C ALA A 190 -11.69 -9.90 21.37
N LEU A 191 -11.97 -8.80 22.06
CA LEU A 191 -10.93 -8.04 22.77
C LEU A 191 -10.39 -8.82 23.97
N GLU A 192 -11.26 -9.44 24.74
CA GLU A 192 -10.90 -10.30 25.88
C GLU A 192 -10.09 -11.51 25.40
N ASN A 193 -10.50 -12.12 24.31
CA ASN A 193 -9.78 -13.21 23.67
C ASN A 193 -8.36 -12.77 23.23
N MET A 194 -8.23 -11.59 22.62
CA MET A 194 -6.95 -11.06 22.21
C MET A 194 -6.03 -10.76 23.41
N VAL A 195 -6.57 -10.21 24.48
CA VAL A 195 -5.86 -9.99 25.74
C VAL A 195 -5.40 -11.32 26.33
N ALA A 196 -6.27 -12.32 26.42
CA ALA A 196 -5.94 -13.65 26.92
C ALA A 196 -4.83 -14.33 26.10
N LEU A 197 -4.92 -14.28 24.78
CA LEU A 197 -3.88 -14.79 23.87
C LEU A 197 -2.52 -14.11 24.07
N SER A 198 -2.53 -12.81 24.35
CA SER A 198 -1.29 -12.04 24.51
C SER A 198 -0.54 -12.39 25.80
N GLY A 199 -1.22 -12.90 26.80
CA GLY A 199 -0.67 -13.07 28.15
C GLY A 199 -0.24 -11.75 28.79
N LYS A 200 -0.77 -10.61 28.33
CA LYS A 200 -0.42 -9.26 28.76
C LYS A 200 -1.66 -8.50 29.25
N SER A 201 -1.47 -7.38 29.97
CA SER A 201 -2.59 -6.51 30.28
C SER A 201 -3.12 -5.83 29.01
N GLN A 202 -4.40 -5.45 29.02
CA GLN A 202 -5.03 -4.74 27.89
C GLN A 202 -4.29 -3.43 27.56
N GLU A 203 -3.81 -2.70 28.55
CA GLU A 203 -3.05 -1.47 28.34
C GLU A 203 -1.70 -1.73 27.65
N TYR A 204 -1.00 -2.78 28.07
CA TYR A 204 0.27 -3.15 27.46
C TYR A 204 0.05 -3.64 26.01
N LEU A 205 -0.95 -4.46 25.78
CA LEU A 205 -1.35 -4.90 24.44
C LEU A 205 -1.68 -3.70 23.56
N THR A 206 -2.46 -2.73 24.06
CA THR A 206 -2.85 -1.53 23.30
C THR A 206 -1.62 -0.69 22.94
N ARG A 207 -0.70 -0.46 23.86
CA ARG A 207 0.55 0.24 23.55
C ARG A 207 1.41 -0.50 22.53
N ALA A 208 1.50 -1.82 22.65
CA ALA A 208 2.25 -2.64 21.72
C ALA A 208 1.62 -2.64 20.32
N THR A 209 0.31 -2.82 20.19
CA THR A 209 -0.37 -2.77 18.90
C THR A 209 -0.27 -1.37 18.26
N GLN A 210 -0.37 -0.30 19.04
CA GLN A 210 -0.13 1.06 18.55
C GLN A 210 1.31 1.26 18.06
N ARG A 211 2.29 0.76 18.81
CA ARG A 211 3.71 0.91 18.47
C ARG A 211 4.09 0.16 17.21
N TYR A 212 3.67 -1.10 17.08
CA TYR A 212 4.14 -2.01 16.02
C TYR A 212 3.20 -2.12 14.83
N TYR A 213 1.88 -1.99 15.03
CA TYR A 213 0.88 -2.06 13.97
C TYR A 213 0.22 -0.71 13.66
N HIS A 214 0.52 0.34 14.44
CA HIS A 214 -0.10 1.67 14.34
C HIS A 214 -1.62 1.63 14.46
N LYS A 215 -2.14 0.64 15.17
CA LYS A 215 -3.57 0.35 15.34
C LYS A 215 -3.89 -0.03 16.77
N THR A 216 -5.13 0.25 17.17
CA THR A 216 -5.67 -0.30 18.41
C THR A 216 -6.02 -1.78 18.22
N PRO A 217 -6.10 -2.59 19.31
CA PRO A 217 -6.59 -3.96 19.25
C PRO A 217 -7.95 -4.10 18.54
N LEU A 218 -8.90 -3.20 18.82
CA LEU A 218 -10.21 -3.18 18.18
C LEU A 218 -10.16 -2.89 16.68
N GLN A 219 -9.22 -2.06 16.22
CA GLN A 219 -9.03 -1.84 14.79
C GLN A 219 -8.52 -3.09 14.10
N ILE A 220 -7.56 -3.80 14.70
CA ILE A 220 -7.04 -5.08 14.18
C ILE A 220 -8.18 -6.11 14.12
N ILE A 221 -8.95 -6.26 15.21
CA ILE A 221 -10.10 -7.19 15.27
C ILE A 221 -11.12 -6.85 14.17
N ASN A 222 -11.45 -5.58 13.99
CA ASN A 222 -12.41 -5.19 12.96
C ASN A 222 -11.91 -5.50 11.54
N GLU A 223 -10.62 -5.36 11.27
CA GLU A 223 -10.04 -5.74 9.98
C GLU A 223 -10.15 -7.25 9.74
N ILE A 224 -9.84 -8.05 10.74
CA ILE A 224 -9.99 -9.52 10.69
C ILE A 224 -11.44 -9.90 10.38
N ARG A 225 -12.40 -9.30 11.10
CA ARG A 225 -13.84 -9.51 10.90
C ARG A 225 -14.29 -9.14 9.49
N ILE A 226 -13.83 -7.99 8.98
CA ILE A 226 -14.20 -7.54 7.63
C ILE A 226 -13.57 -8.42 6.57
N ASN A 227 -12.32 -8.88 6.75
CA ASN A 227 -11.69 -9.82 5.82
C ASN A 227 -12.42 -11.18 5.80
N PHE A 228 -12.86 -11.67 6.95
CA PHE A 228 -13.73 -12.84 7.02
C PHE A 228 -15.05 -12.60 6.26
N ALA A 229 -15.72 -11.48 6.52
CA ALA A 229 -16.97 -11.12 5.87
C ALA A 229 -16.83 -10.99 4.34
N ARG A 230 -15.73 -10.41 3.85
CA ARG A 230 -15.43 -10.34 2.40
C ARG A 230 -15.40 -11.74 1.79
N LYS A 231 -14.67 -12.67 2.40
CA LYS A 231 -14.62 -14.07 1.93
C LYS A 231 -16.01 -14.70 1.91
N GLN A 232 -16.83 -14.48 2.96
CA GLN A 232 -18.19 -15.00 2.98
C GLN A 232 -19.09 -14.40 1.89
N LEU A 233 -18.94 -13.10 1.61
CA LEU A 233 -19.66 -12.45 0.51
C LEU A 233 -19.29 -13.01 -0.87
N GLU A 234 -18.05 -13.48 -1.04
CA GLU A 234 -17.51 -14.06 -2.28
C GLU A 234 -17.96 -15.50 -2.50
N ILE A 235 -17.97 -16.32 -1.42
CA ILE A 235 -18.13 -17.79 -1.55
C ILE A 235 -19.49 -18.32 -1.09
N SER A 236 -20.33 -17.49 -0.48
CA SER A 236 -21.61 -17.94 0.09
C SER A 236 -22.79 -17.07 -0.34
N ASN A 237 -24.00 -17.68 -0.24
CA ASN A 237 -25.28 -17.00 -0.44
C ASN A 237 -25.92 -16.54 0.88
N PHE A 238 -25.18 -16.53 1.99
CA PHE A 238 -25.70 -16.09 3.28
C PHE A 238 -26.22 -14.65 3.22
N SER A 239 -27.24 -14.36 4.00
CA SER A 239 -27.74 -12.99 4.08
C SER A 239 -26.68 -12.06 4.68
N ILE A 240 -26.77 -10.76 4.37
CA ILE A 240 -25.87 -9.76 4.93
C ILE A 240 -25.93 -9.76 6.47
N ASN A 241 -27.12 -10.04 7.02
CA ASN A 241 -27.31 -10.11 8.47
C ASN A 241 -26.61 -11.34 9.07
N ASP A 242 -26.72 -12.51 8.44
CA ASP A 242 -26.05 -13.73 8.91
C ASP A 242 -24.53 -13.56 8.89
N ILE A 243 -23.98 -12.96 7.80
CA ILE A 243 -22.56 -12.66 7.72
C ILE A 243 -22.13 -11.68 8.82
N ALA A 244 -22.97 -10.68 9.15
CA ALA A 244 -22.68 -9.74 10.24
C ALA A 244 -22.55 -10.46 11.59
N TRP A 245 -23.48 -11.36 11.91
CA TRP A 245 -23.42 -12.15 13.13
C TRP A 245 -22.25 -13.12 13.16
N GLU A 246 -22.01 -13.83 12.06
CA GLU A 246 -20.88 -14.73 11.94
C GLU A 246 -19.51 -14.02 12.03
N ALA A 247 -19.43 -12.77 11.55
CA ALA A 247 -18.26 -11.93 11.71
C ALA A 247 -18.12 -11.32 13.12
N GLY A 248 -19.03 -11.64 14.06
CA GLY A 248 -18.94 -11.23 15.46
C GLY A 248 -19.38 -9.79 15.73
N TYR A 249 -20.23 -9.21 14.90
CA TYR A 249 -20.82 -7.89 15.17
C TYR A 249 -22.11 -8.02 15.98
N SER A 250 -22.27 -7.10 16.93
CA SER A 250 -23.46 -7.04 17.78
C SER A 250 -24.72 -6.50 17.07
N SER A 251 -24.57 -5.96 15.86
CA SER A 251 -25.69 -5.56 15.01
C SER A 251 -25.28 -5.45 13.53
N PRO A 252 -26.20 -5.75 12.59
CA PRO A 252 -25.97 -5.56 11.17
C PRO A 252 -25.64 -4.10 10.78
N SER A 253 -26.23 -3.14 11.48
CA SER A 253 -25.97 -1.71 11.24
C SER A 253 -24.53 -1.33 11.53
N LEU A 254 -23.95 -1.81 12.64
CA LEU A 254 -22.55 -1.58 12.99
C LEU A 254 -21.61 -2.26 11.97
N PHE A 255 -21.95 -3.48 11.56
CA PHE A 255 -21.25 -4.20 10.52
C PHE A 255 -21.20 -3.40 9.21
N ILE A 256 -22.37 -3.00 8.69
CA ILE A 256 -22.48 -2.26 7.42
C ILE A 256 -21.65 -0.96 7.47
N LYS A 257 -21.73 -0.21 8.57
CA LYS A 257 -20.96 1.01 8.78
C LYS A 257 -19.46 0.74 8.78
N THR A 258 -19.02 -0.30 9.49
CA THR A 258 -17.60 -0.67 9.58
C THR A 258 -17.08 -1.20 8.24
N PHE A 259 -17.85 -2.06 7.58
CA PHE A 259 -17.52 -2.60 6.26
C PHE A 259 -17.36 -1.49 5.23
N LYS A 260 -18.32 -0.55 5.14
CA LYS A 260 -18.23 0.60 4.24
C LYS A 260 -17.01 1.47 4.53
N ARG A 261 -16.71 1.71 5.81
CA ARG A 261 -15.53 2.51 6.21
C ARG A 261 -14.21 1.85 5.78
N LEU A 262 -14.09 0.51 5.88
CA LEU A 262 -12.85 -0.20 5.60
C LEU A 262 -12.70 -0.62 4.13
N THR A 263 -13.82 -0.74 3.38
CA THR A 263 -13.81 -1.23 1.99
C THR A 263 -14.28 -0.20 0.96
N SER A 264 -14.78 0.95 1.42
CA SER A 264 -15.45 2.00 0.61
C SER A 264 -16.80 1.56 -0.01
N PHE A 265 -17.21 0.31 0.13
CA PHE A 265 -18.46 -0.25 -0.40
C PHE A 265 -19.37 -0.74 0.72
N THR A 266 -20.69 -0.76 0.49
CA THR A 266 -21.58 -1.51 1.36
C THR A 266 -21.43 -3.01 1.07
N PRO A 267 -21.72 -3.93 2.05
CA PRO A 267 -21.65 -5.36 1.79
C PRO A 267 -22.49 -5.81 0.60
N GLY A 268 -23.69 -5.22 0.43
CA GLY A 268 -24.58 -5.53 -0.69
C GLY A 268 -24.03 -5.05 -2.03
N SER A 269 -23.43 -3.85 -2.11
CA SER A 269 -22.81 -3.36 -3.34
C SER A 269 -21.52 -4.13 -3.66
N TYR A 270 -20.76 -4.52 -2.63
CA TYR A 270 -19.58 -5.37 -2.79
C TYR A 270 -19.94 -6.71 -3.44
N ARG A 271 -20.95 -7.43 -2.92
CA ARG A 271 -21.44 -8.70 -3.50
C ARG A 271 -21.90 -8.54 -4.96
N LYS A 272 -22.65 -7.47 -5.26
CA LYS A 272 -23.12 -7.21 -6.64
C LYS A 272 -21.97 -7.00 -7.64
N GLN A 273 -20.88 -6.37 -7.23
CA GLN A 273 -19.72 -6.19 -8.11
C GLN A 273 -19.06 -7.53 -8.46
N LEU A 274 -19.01 -8.48 -7.54
CA LEU A 274 -18.46 -9.81 -7.78
C LEU A 274 -19.30 -10.63 -8.77
N THR A 275 -20.64 -10.51 -8.70
CA THR A 275 -21.56 -11.21 -9.62
C THR A 275 -21.61 -10.59 -11.03
N ASN A 276 -21.15 -9.37 -11.22
CA ASN A 276 -21.10 -8.73 -12.54
C ASN A 276 -19.78 -9.00 -13.32
N ILE A 277 -18.85 -9.75 -12.73
CA ILE A 277 -17.55 -10.11 -13.33
C ILE A 277 -17.52 -11.60 -13.77
N SER A 278 -18.60 -12.34 -13.51
CA SER A 278 -18.79 -13.75 -13.92
C SER A 278 -19.64 -13.91 -15.16
#